data_b9bd1d34b4e9c80243ffb43c50e78d6f
#
_entry.id   b9bd1d34b4e9c80243ffb43c50e78d6f
#
_cell.length_a   1.000
_cell.length_b   1.000
_cell.length_c   1.000
_cell.angle_alpha   90.00
_cell.angle_beta   90.00
_cell.angle_gamma   90.00
#
_symmetry.space_group_name_H-M   'P 1'
#
loop_
_entity.id
_entity.type
_entity.pdbx_description
1 polymer ?
#
loop_
_entity_poly.entity_id
_entity_poly.type
_entity_poly.pdbx_seq_one_letter_code
_entity_poly.pdbx_strand_id
1 'polypeptide(L)'
;MGLGVSQTEPIISADCHIDLIWLPPELFVDNAHSSLKDRMPFVTDSNDGPIWVSRNGANFGLQNGMGSAGRKYIPGEIHRSDRMAAQGLYEDGKNGIRRLTEPHLRVKDQDLDGIRGEVLYGILGAAARLEDPLAAAEMMRIYNEWLADFCSHQ
;
A
#
# COMPACT_ATOMS: atom_id res chain seq x y z
N MET A 1 -29.82 -24.31 -30.82
CA MET A 1 -28.42 -24.51 -30.46
C MET A 1 -28.03 -23.36 -29.58
N GLY A 2 -28.00 -23.62 -28.28
CA GLY A 2 -27.56 -22.58 -27.30
C GLY A 2 -26.06 -22.46 -27.40
N LEU A 3 -25.58 -21.27 -27.70
CA LEU A 3 -24.19 -20.89 -27.53
C LEU A 3 -23.87 -20.96 -26.05
N GLY A 4 -23.11 -21.98 -25.67
CA GLY A 4 -22.60 -22.10 -24.30
C GLY A 4 -21.81 -20.82 -23.95
N VAL A 5 -22.23 -20.15 -22.89
CA VAL A 5 -21.44 -19.10 -22.26
C VAL A 5 -20.12 -19.76 -21.86
N SER A 6 -19.04 -19.40 -22.52
CA SER A 6 -17.69 -19.76 -22.08
C SER A 6 -17.53 -19.20 -20.67
N GLN A 7 -17.53 -20.07 -19.67
CA GLN A 7 -17.06 -19.68 -18.35
C GLN A 7 -15.58 -19.35 -18.51
N THR A 8 -15.27 -18.06 -18.48
CA THR A 8 -13.87 -17.63 -18.41
C THR A 8 -13.30 -18.16 -17.08
N GLU A 9 -12.19 -18.88 -17.17
CA GLU A 9 -11.46 -19.37 -15.99
C GLU A 9 -11.20 -18.20 -15.03
N PRO A 10 -11.36 -18.41 -13.72
CA PRO A 10 -11.11 -17.34 -12.74
C PRO A 10 -9.63 -16.93 -12.78
N ILE A 11 -9.39 -15.62 -12.90
CA ILE A 11 -8.04 -15.06 -12.90
C ILE A 11 -7.65 -14.76 -11.45
N ILE A 12 -6.50 -15.32 -11.05
CA ILE A 12 -5.86 -14.99 -9.76
C ILE A 12 -4.59 -14.19 -10.07
N SER A 13 -4.50 -12.99 -9.52
CA SER A 13 -3.28 -12.20 -9.59
C SER A 13 -2.30 -12.67 -8.52
N ALA A 14 -1.14 -13.18 -8.92
CA ALA A 14 -0.18 -13.82 -8.02
C ALA A 14 0.91 -12.87 -7.50
N ASP A 15 0.91 -11.59 -7.91
CA ASP A 15 1.96 -10.62 -7.56
C ASP A 15 1.36 -9.21 -7.41
N CYS A 16 0.56 -9.05 -6.37
CA CYS A 16 0.01 -7.75 -5.99
C CYS A 16 0.67 -7.23 -4.72
N HIS A 17 0.68 -5.91 -4.57
CA HIS A 17 1.38 -5.25 -3.47
C HIS A 17 0.47 -4.24 -2.76
N ILE A 18 0.69 -4.11 -1.45
CA ILE A 18 0.29 -2.95 -0.67
C ILE A 18 1.55 -2.41 0.01
N ASP A 19 2.12 -1.37 -0.57
CA ASP A 19 3.36 -0.77 -0.10
C ASP A 19 3.13 0.15 1.10
N LEU A 20 4.18 0.36 1.90
CA LEU A 20 4.17 1.22 3.09
C LEU A 20 3.51 2.58 2.86
N ILE A 21 3.77 3.20 1.71
CA ILE A 21 3.29 4.54 1.39
C ILE A 21 1.76 4.67 1.31
N TRP A 22 1.05 3.56 1.13
CA TRP A 22 -0.42 3.51 1.06
C TRP A 22 -1.09 3.18 2.38
N LEU A 23 -0.32 2.73 3.39
CA LEU A 23 -0.84 2.35 4.69
C LEU A 23 -1.32 3.56 5.50
N PRO A 24 -2.22 3.37 6.46
CA PRO A 24 -2.59 4.42 7.41
C PRO A 24 -1.35 4.99 8.11
N PRO A 25 -1.20 6.32 8.18
CA PRO A 25 0.02 6.95 8.72
C PRO A 25 0.27 6.64 10.19
N GLU A 26 -0.78 6.31 10.94
CA GLU A 26 -0.73 5.98 12.37
C GLU A 26 -0.46 4.50 12.64
N LEU A 27 -0.58 3.64 11.62
CA LEU A 27 -0.66 2.18 11.77
C LEU A 27 0.42 1.61 12.67
N PHE A 28 1.68 1.96 12.44
CA PHE A 28 2.79 1.36 13.17
C PHE A 28 2.94 1.94 14.57
N VAL A 29 2.87 3.26 14.70
CA VAL A 29 3.06 3.94 16.00
C VAL A 29 1.94 3.58 16.97
N ASP A 30 0.69 3.50 16.50
CA ASP A 30 -0.45 3.22 17.37
C ASP A 30 -0.50 1.77 17.85
N ASN A 31 -0.09 0.83 16.99
CA ASN A 31 -0.20 -0.60 17.26
C ASN A 31 1.10 -1.26 17.76
N ALA A 32 2.20 -0.50 17.87
CA ALA A 32 3.45 -1.03 18.37
C ALA A 32 3.43 -1.20 19.91
N HIS A 33 4.15 -2.22 20.37
CA HIS A 33 4.43 -2.36 21.79
C HIS A 33 5.08 -1.07 22.33
N SER A 34 4.74 -0.66 23.55
CA SER A 34 5.14 0.64 24.12
C SER A 34 6.65 0.90 24.08
N SER A 35 7.47 -0.13 24.25
CA SER A 35 8.93 -0.04 24.17
C SER A 35 9.50 0.10 22.75
N LEU A 36 8.68 -0.08 21.72
CA LEU A 36 9.09 -0.04 20.31
C LEU A 36 8.45 1.10 19.52
N LYS A 37 7.46 1.80 20.09
CA LYS A 37 6.74 2.89 19.41
C LYS A 37 7.68 3.92 18.79
N ASP A 38 8.69 4.31 19.54
CA ASP A 38 9.69 5.31 19.11
C ASP A 38 10.61 4.83 17.99
N ARG A 39 10.59 3.53 17.69
CA ARG A 39 11.43 2.88 16.69
C ARG A 39 10.67 2.56 15.40
N MET A 40 9.34 2.82 15.40
CA MET A 40 8.48 2.57 14.25
C MET A 40 8.61 3.66 13.20
N PRO A 41 8.34 3.35 11.92
CA PRO A 41 8.18 4.36 10.91
C PRO A 41 6.94 5.21 11.19
N PHE A 42 7.02 6.48 10.84
CA PHE A 42 5.96 7.47 11.03
C PHE A 42 5.91 8.45 9.86
N VAL A 43 4.81 9.18 9.76
CA VAL A 43 4.63 10.22 8.74
C VAL A 43 4.98 11.58 9.35
N THR A 44 5.69 12.39 8.60
CA THR A 44 6.01 13.79 8.92
C THR A 44 5.88 14.68 7.70
N ASP A 45 5.72 15.98 7.92
CA ASP A 45 5.62 16.94 6.83
C ASP A 45 6.97 17.16 6.13
N SER A 46 6.91 17.42 4.83
CA SER A 46 8.04 17.86 4.01
C SER A 46 7.58 18.91 3.00
N ASN A 47 8.55 19.52 2.30
CA ASN A 47 8.25 20.53 1.27
C ASN A 47 7.41 19.95 0.10
N ASP A 48 7.47 18.65 -0.15
CA ASP A 48 6.73 17.98 -1.22
C ASP A 48 5.43 17.32 -0.74
N GLY A 49 5.11 17.42 0.54
CA GLY A 49 3.97 16.78 1.20
C GLY A 49 4.40 15.82 2.31
N PRO A 50 3.45 15.14 2.96
CA PRO A 50 3.75 14.18 4.01
C PRO A 50 4.62 13.02 3.50
N ILE A 51 5.64 12.65 4.27
CA ILE A 51 6.58 11.56 3.94
C ILE A 51 6.66 10.54 5.07
N TRP A 52 6.87 9.30 4.70
CA TRP A 52 7.22 8.23 5.63
C TRP A 52 8.71 8.25 5.93
N VAL A 53 9.04 8.29 7.22
CA VAL A 53 10.42 8.31 7.72
C VAL A 53 10.57 7.39 8.92
N SER A 54 11.81 7.14 9.32
CA SER A 54 12.15 6.52 10.60
C SER A 54 13.18 7.35 11.34
N ARG A 55 13.33 7.13 12.65
CA ARG A 55 14.29 7.88 13.46
C ARG A 55 15.76 7.67 13.08
N ASN A 56 16.08 6.54 12.47
CA ASN A 56 17.43 6.29 11.94
C ASN A 56 17.74 7.07 10.65
N GLY A 57 16.79 7.91 10.18
CA GLY A 57 16.97 8.76 9.00
C GLY A 57 16.56 8.11 7.67
N ALA A 58 15.98 6.89 7.69
CA ALA A 58 15.45 6.31 6.46
C ALA A 58 14.24 7.12 5.97
N ASN A 59 14.21 7.44 4.68
CA ASN A 59 13.09 8.05 3.98
C ASN A 59 12.46 7.00 3.05
N PHE A 60 11.19 6.71 3.28
CA PHE A 60 10.45 5.69 2.53
C PHE A 60 9.59 6.28 1.40
N GLY A 61 9.57 7.60 1.25
CA GLY A 61 8.83 8.31 0.20
C GLY A 61 7.55 8.99 0.68
N LEU A 62 6.90 9.66 -0.27
CA LEU A 62 5.65 10.40 -0.02
C LEU A 62 4.53 9.47 0.39
N GLN A 63 3.79 9.84 1.41
CA GLN A 63 2.53 9.20 1.76
C GLN A 63 1.55 9.35 0.58
N ASN A 64 0.92 8.25 0.18
CA ASN A 64 0.06 8.19 -1.02
C ASN A 64 0.77 8.69 -2.29
N GLY A 65 2.10 8.58 -2.34
CA GLY A 65 2.89 8.94 -3.52
C GLY A 65 2.65 8.00 -4.68
N MET A 66 2.84 8.51 -5.89
CA MET A 66 2.70 7.75 -7.12
C MET A 66 4.04 7.21 -7.59
N GLY A 67 4.02 6.05 -8.22
CA GLY A 67 5.23 5.39 -8.70
C GLY A 67 5.98 4.61 -7.61
N SER A 68 7.09 4.00 -7.98
CA SER A 68 7.87 3.19 -7.06
C SER A 68 8.52 4.03 -5.97
N ALA A 69 8.48 3.54 -4.74
CA ALA A 69 9.06 4.16 -3.56
C ALA A 69 8.50 5.55 -3.21
N GLY A 70 7.22 5.80 -3.47
CA GLY A 70 6.55 7.04 -3.06
C GLY A 70 7.17 8.31 -3.64
N ARG A 71 7.68 8.26 -4.87
CA ARG A 71 8.21 9.45 -5.53
C ARG A 71 7.10 10.42 -5.87
N LYS A 72 7.46 11.72 -5.94
CA LYS A 72 6.55 12.74 -6.45
C LYS A 72 6.17 12.41 -7.90
N TYR A 73 4.87 12.43 -8.19
CA TYR A 73 4.40 12.24 -9.56
C TYR A 73 4.74 13.45 -10.43
N ILE A 74 5.41 13.19 -11.55
CA ILE A 74 5.71 14.18 -12.59
C ILE A 74 5.14 13.64 -13.90
N PRO A 75 4.12 14.28 -14.49
CA PRO A 75 3.50 13.80 -15.73
C PRO A 75 4.54 13.59 -16.84
N GLY A 76 4.46 12.44 -17.52
CA GLY A 76 5.36 12.08 -18.61
C GLY A 76 6.72 11.50 -18.21
N GLU A 77 7.11 11.60 -16.93
CA GLU A 77 8.39 11.04 -16.45
C GLU A 77 8.26 9.64 -15.85
N ILE A 78 7.07 9.28 -15.38
CA ILE A 78 6.80 8.00 -14.71
C ILE A 78 5.61 7.31 -15.38
N HIS A 79 5.85 6.54 -16.42
CA HIS A 79 4.80 5.91 -17.25
C HIS A 79 3.76 5.08 -16.48
N ARG A 80 4.17 4.34 -15.44
CA ARG A 80 3.21 3.57 -14.62
C ARG A 80 2.30 4.47 -13.83
N SER A 81 2.86 5.54 -13.28
CA SER A 81 2.11 6.54 -12.52
C SER A 81 1.13 7.32 -13.40
N ASP A 82 1.44 7.53 -14.67
CA ASP A 82 0.50 8.17 -15.61
C ASP A 82 -0.78 7.34 -15.76
N ARG A 83 -0.69 6.01 -15.84
CA ARG A 83 -1.87 5.14 -15.87
C ARG A 83 -2.68 5.22 -14.57
N MET A 84 -2.02 5.16 -13.44
CA MET A 84 -2.67 5.27 -12.13
C MET A 84 -3.34 6.64 -11.96
N ALA A 85 -2.71 7.71 -12.41
CA ALA A 85 -3.28 9.05 -12.42
C ALA A 85 -4.53 9.13 -13.33
N ALA A 86 -4.47 8.53 -14.52
CA ALA A 86 -5.60 8.48 -15.46
C ALA A 86 -6.80 7.69 -14.90
N GLN A 87 -6.56 6.72 -14.02
CA GLN A 87 -7.60 5.97 -13.31
C GLN A 87 -8.17 6.71 -12.08
N GLY A 88 -7.68 7.90 -11.79
CA GLY A 88 -8.14 8.73 -10.69
C GLY A 88 -7.48 8.47 -9.34
N LEU A 89 -6.54 7.51 -9.25
CA LEU A 89 -5.91 7.13 -7.99
C LEU A 89 -5.18 8.29 -7.31
N TYR A 90 -4.55 9.16 -8.10
CA TYR A 90 -3.84 10.33 -7.61
C TYR A 90 -4.78 11.40 -7.03
N GLU A 91 -5.92 11.63 -7.70
CA GLU A 91 -6.96 12.53 -7.20
C GLU A 91 -7.68 11.96 -5.97
N ASP A 92 -7.92 10.66 -5.94
CA ASP A 92 -8.43 9.96 -4.77
C ASP A 92 -7.50 10.18 -3.56
N GLY A 93 -6.19 10.00 -3.73
CA GLY A 93 -5.21 10.25 -2.68
C GLY A 93 -5.21 11.69 -2.15
N LYS A 94 -5.34 12.69 -3.03
CA LYS A 94 -5.46 14.10 -2.64
C LYS A 94 -6.73 14.39 -1.83
N ASN A 95 -7.80 13.65 -2.11
CA ASN A 95 -9.08 13.75 -1.41
C ASN A 95 -9.13 12.86 -0.14
N GLY A 96 -8.03 12.24 0.24
CA GLY A 96 -7.95 11.36 1.39
C GLY A 96 -8.57 9.97 1.19
N ILE A 97 -8.93 9.61 -0.04
CA ILE A 97 -9.47 8.29 -0.38
C ILE A 97 -8.29 7.35 -0.65
N ARG A 98 -8.15 6.34 0.18
CA ARG A 98 -7.05 5.36 0.09
C ARG A 98 -7.50 4.13 -0.69
N ARG A 99 -7.83 4.28 -1.95
CA ARG A 99 -8.42 3.23 -2.81
C ARG A 99 -7.73 1.87 -2.67
N LEU A 100 -6.40 1.82 -2.64
CA LEU A 100 -5.65 0.57 -2.55
C LEU A 100 -5.75 -0.15 -1.20
N THR A 101 -6.07 0.59 -0.14
CA THR A 101 -6.17 0.11 1.25
C THR A 101 -7.57 0.22 1.83
N GLU A 102 -8.56 0.53 0.98
CA GLU A 102 -9.97 0.43 1.29
C GLU A 102 -10.52 -0.89 0.72
N PRO A 103 -10.85 -1.90 1.55
CA PRO A 103 -11.15 -3.27 1.06
C PRO A 103 -12.26 -3.30 0.01
N HIS A 104 -13.36 -2.59 0.27
CA HIS A 104 -14.50 -2.54 -0.64
C HIS A 104 -14.21 -1.87 -1.99
N LEU A 105 -13.29 -0.90 -2.03
CA LEU A 105 -12.86 -0.28 -3.29
C LEU A 105 -11.93 -1.21 -4.06
N ARG A 106 -11.06 -1.93 -3.35
CA ARG A 106 -10.18 -2.91 -3.99
C ARG A 106 -10.94 -4.06 -4.62
N VAL A 107 -11.94 -4.62 -3.93
CA VAL A 107 -12.82 -5.64 -4.51
C VAL A 107 -13.53 -5.13 -5.76
N LYS A 108 -14.02 -3.89 -5.72
CA LYS A 108 -14.64 -3.26 -6.90
C LYS A 108 -13.67 -3.13 -8.07
N ASP A 109 -12.42 -2.79 -7.82
CA ASP A 109 -11.39 -2.71 -8.85
C ASP A 109 -11.06 -4.11 -9.40
N GLN A 110 -11.00 -5.14 -8.55
CA GLN A 110 -10.85 -6.54 -8.97
C GLN A 110 -11.99 -6.99 -9.89
N ASP A 111 -13.22 -6.66 -9.54
CA ASP A 111 -14.40 -6.97 -10.37
C ASP A 111 -14.33 -6.31 -11.75
N LEU A 112 -13.87 -5.05 -11.82
CA LEU A 112 -13.67 -4.33 -13.08
C LEU A 112 -12.58 -4.97 -13.96
N ASP A 113 -11.53 -5.49 -13.35
CA ASP A 113 -10.41 -6.13 -14.02
C ASP A 113 -10.65 -7.63 -14.30
N GLY A 114 -11.76 -8.19 -13.83
CA GLY A 114 -12.11 -9.62 -13.95
C GLY A 114 -11.23 -10.53 -13.08
N ILE A 115 -10.65 -10.00 -12.01
CA ILE A 115 -9.80 -10.71 -11.05
C ILE A 115 -10.66 -11.28 -9.93
N ARG A 116 -10.50 -12.57 -9.64
CA ARG A 116 -11.24 -13.27 -8.57
C ARG A 116 -10.52 -13.32 -7.25
N GLY A 117 -9.24 -13.01 -7.24
CA GLY A 117 -8.44 -12.99 -6.02
C GLY A 117 -7.02 -12.52 -6.29
N GLU A 118 -6.35 -12.09 -5.24
CA GLU A 118 -4.99 -11.58 -5.29
C GLU A 118 -4.14 -12.21 -4.20
N VAL A 119 -2.86 -12.43 -4.52
CA VAL A 119 -1.82 -12.69 -3.52
C VAL A 119 -1.14 -11.37 -3.22
N LEU A 120 -1.30 -10.89 -1.97
CA LEU A 120 -0.80 -9.59 -1.55
C LEU A 120 0.54 -9.72 -0.85
N TYR A 121 1.55 -9.07 -1.39
CA TYR A 121 2.87 -8.93 -0.77
C TYR A 121 3.00 -7.54 -0.12
N GLY A 122 3.93 -7.44 0.83
CA GLY A 122 4.03 -6.24 1.64
C GLY A 122 5.42 -5.66 1.77
N ILE A 123 5.64 -5.06 2.88
CA ILE A 123 6.62 -4.05 3.24
C ILE A 123 8.01 -4.60 3.62
N LEU A 124 8.38 -5.79 3.19
CA LEU A 124 9.63 -6.45 3.61
C LEU A 124 10.87 -5.56 3.38
N GLY A 125 10.94 -4.90 2.22
CA GLY A 125 12.02 -3.98 1.91
C GLY A 125 12.05 -2.73 2.80
N ALA A 126 10.89 -2.25 3.26
CA ALA A 126 10.81 -1.14 4.20
C ALA A 126 11.27 -1.56 5.61
N ALA A 127 10.83 -2.73 6.09
CA ALA A 127 11.26 -3.27 7.37
C ALA A 127 12.79 -3.46 7.44
N ALA A 128 13.41 -3.96 6.37
CA ALA A 128 14.86 -4.11 6.31
C ALA A 128 15.63 -2.78 6.43
N ARG A 129 15.05 -1.68 5.97
CA ARG A 129 15.67 -0.33 6.04
C ARG A 129 15.64 0.30 7.42
N LEU A 130 14.92 -0.28 8.38
CA LEU A 130 14.96 0.18 9.77
C LEU A 130 16.33 -0.09 10.43
N GLU A 131 17.09 -1.06 9.91
CA GLU A 131 18.40 -1.46 10.46
C GLU A 131 18.33 -1.85 11.97
N ASP A 132 17.16 -2.27 12.40
CA ASP A 132 16.81 -2.63 13.76
C ASP A 132 15.94 -3.89 13.73
N PRO A 133 16.51 -5.06 14.03
CA PRO A 133 15.78 -6.32 13.91
C PRO A 133 14.52 -6.43 14.78
N LEU A 134 14.51 -5.82 15.97
CA LEU A 134 13.32 -5.83 16.82
C LEU A 134 12.23 -4.94 16.28
N ALA A 135 12.59 -3.74 15.81
CA ALA A 135 11.64 -2.83 15.18
C ALA A 135 11.11 -3.41 13.86
N ALA A 136 11.96 -4.05 13.06
CA ALA A 136 11.57 -4.71 11.83
C ALA A 136 10.58 -5.86 12.09
N ALA A 137 10.84 -6.69 13.09
CA ALA A 137 9.93 -7.78 13.46
C ALA A 137 8.58 -7.24 13.96
N GLU A 138 8.58 -6.20 14.76
CA GLU A 138 7.35 -5.54 15.24
C GLU A 138 6.56 -4.90 14.08
N MET A 139 7.25 -4.21 13.18
CA MET A 139 6.65 -3.64 11.98
C MET A 139 5.96 -4.72 11.12
N MET A 140 6.61 -5.88 10.94
CA MET A 140 6.02 -7.00 10.19
C MET A 140 4.84 -7.64 10.93
N ARG A 141 4.89 -7.75 12.26
CA ARG A 141 3.75 -8.23 13.04
C ARG A 141 2.52 -7.34 12.83
N ILE A 142 2.69 -6.03 12.98
CA ILE A 142 1.61 -5.06 12.82
C ILE A 142 1.05 -5.11 11.39
N TYR A 143 1.93 -5.15 10.40
CA TYR A 143 1.51 -5.27 9.01
C TYR A 143 0.70 -6.54 8.74
N ASN A 144 1.15 -7.69 9.25
CA ASN A 144 0.45 -8.97 9.06
C ASN A 144 -0.93 -8.98 9.73
N GLU A 145 -1.06 -8.39 10.92
CA GLU A 145 -2.35 -8.24 11.60
C GLU A 145 -3.30 -7.33 10.82
N TRP A 146 -2.80 -6.19 10.37
CA TRP A 146 -3.56 -5.28 9.52
C TRP A 146 -3.98 -5.95 8.20
N LEU A 147 -3.08 -6.68 7.55
CA LEU A 147 -3.37 -7.37 6.29
C LEU A 147 -4.40 -8.49 6.48
N ALA A 148 -4.33 -9.22 7.57
CA ALA A 148 -5.32 -10.26 7.90
C ALA A 148 -6.71 -9.66 8.09
N ASP A 149 -6.82 -8.54 8.80
CA ASP A 149 -8.06 -7.78 8.94
C ASP A 149 -8.54 -7.27 7.57
N PHE A 150 -7.68 -6.63 6.81
CA PHE A 150 -7.98 -6.15 5.45
C PHE A 150 -8.54 -7.26 4.55
N CYS A 151 -7.93 -8.44 4.54
CA CYS A 151 -8.38 -9.58 3.73
C CYS A 151 -9.68 -10.21 4.26
N SER A 152 -10.08 -9.95 5.50
CA SER A 152 -11.32 -10.48 6.08
C SER A 152 -12.59 -9.79 5.57
N HIS A 153 -12.46 -8.67 4.90
CA HIS A 153 -13.57 -7.85 4.37
C HIS A 153 -14.07 -8.29 2.97
N GLN A 154 -13.62 -9.43 2.48
CA GLN A 154 -14.00 -9.95 1.14
C GLN A 154 -15.24 -10.82 1.18
#